data_9eab8c6bd178b143ad5f7292355d1800
#
_entry.id   9eab8c6bd178b143ad5f7292355d1800
#
_cell.length_a   1.000
_cell.length_b   1.000
_cell.length_c   1.000
_cell.angle_alpha   90.00
_cell.angle_beta   90.00
_cell.angle_gamma   90.00
#
_symmetry.space_group_name_H-M   'P 1'
#
loop_
_entity.id
_entity.type
_entity.pdbx_description
1 polymer ?
#
loop_
_entity_poly.entity_id
_entity_poly.type
_entity_poly.pdbx_seq_one_letter_code
_entity_poly.pdbx_strand_id
1 'polypeptide(L)'
;MNRRSFLAASSSGVAAMSASAATAAAQPSGKTFLVAHGAWSAGWAWKKMHPLMAAAGHRLVTPTYTGLGEREHLASPSIDLETHIQDMLGVIKFEQLENFILIGHSYGGMVATGVADRVPERISRVIYLDAFVPKDGQAMVDLLGVDAAARVRQGVKNGDGWRVAPSAIPPDTSAEDAEWIHGLRLPQPLKTLETPVRLRHGDTKIPRSYVYYTRIGPGDPFHAFAARAKAEHWDYHELDASHSAHVTAPQPLMTLLHSIASA
;
A
#
# COMPACT_ATOMS: atom_id res chain seq x y z
N MET A 1 -33.49 -56.36 58.68
CA MET A 1 -34.93 -56.70 58.39
C MET A 1 -35.50 -55.66 57.46
N ASN A 2 -36.23 -56.12 56.45
CA ASN A 2 -37.14 -55.49 55.52
C ASN A 2 -36.57 -54.72 54.30
N ARG A 3 -36.64 -55.49 53.23
CA ARG A 3 -36.69 -55.07 51.79
C ARG A 3 -37.99 -54.31 51.52
N ARG A 4 -37.92 -53.27 50.70
CA ARG A 4 -39.03 -52.94 49.82
C ARG A 4 -38.47 -52.38 48.50
N SER A 5 -38.74 -53.16 47.46
CA SER A 5 -38.54 -52.85 46.05
C SER A 5 -39.56 -51.78 45.61
N PHE A 6 -39.10 -50.83 44.80
CA PHE A 6 -39.93 -49.99 43.95
C PHE A 6 -39.49 -50.06 42.53
N LEU A 7 -40.36 -50.59 41.71
CA LEU A 7 -40.28 -50.57 40.25
C LEU A 7 -40.48 -49.13 39.81
N ALA A 8 -39.58 -48.61 38.99
CA ALA A 8 -39.77 -47.37 38.26
C ALA A 8 -39.76 -47.66 36.77
N ALA A 9 -40.83 -47.30 36.11
CA ALA A 9 -41.08 -47.47 34.70
C ALA A 9 -40.16 -46.58 33.86
N SER A 10 -39.50 -47.14 32.87
CA SER A 10 -38.73 -46.44 31.87
C SER A 10 -39.63 -45.86 30.80
N SER A 11 -39.73 -44.53 30.76
CA SER A 11 -40.31 -43.77 29.64
C SER A 11 -39.15 -43.34 28.72
N SER A 12 -39.04 -43.97 27.55
CA SER A 12 -38.10 -43.59 26.49
C SER A 12 -38.58 -42.33 25.79
N GLY A 13 -38.03 -41.20 26.17
CA GLY A 13 -38.19 -39.94 25.44
C GLY A 13 -37.20 -39.87 24.29
N VAL A 14 -37.69 -40.01 23.06
CA VAL A 14 -36.92 -39.74 21.85
C VAL A 14 -36.74 -38.20 21.72
N ALA A 15 -35.60 -37.71 22.09
CA ALA A 15 -35.23 -36.31 21.82
C ALA A 15 -34.85 -36.18 20.34
N ALA A 16 -35.72 -35.58 19.54
CA ALA A 16 -35.42 -35.15 18.19
C ALA A 16 -34.38 -34.00 18.24
N MET A 17 -33.15 -34.30 17.98
CA MET A 17 -32.10 -33.27 17.74
C MET A 17 -32.37 -32.58 16.41
N SER A 18 -33.00 -31.42 16.46
CA SER A 18 -33.07 -30.50 15.33
C SER A 18 -31.64 -29.98 15.04
N ALA A 19 -30.99 -30.54 14.02
CA ALA A 19 -29.76 -29.99 13.50
C ALA A 19 -30.06 -28.65 12.83
N SER A 20 -29.85 -27.55 13.56
CA SER A 20 -29.77 -26.23 12.96
C SER A 20 -28.56 -26.24 12.00
N ALA A 21 -28.85 -26.31 10.70
CA ALA A 21 -27.87 -26.00 9.68
C ALA A 21 -27.48 -24.53 9.88
N ALA A 22 -26.35 -24.30 10.54
CA ALA A 22 -25.69 -23.02 10.52
C ALA A 22 -25.36 -22.72 9.05
N THR A 23 -26.13 -21.83 8.46
CA THR A 23 -25.76 -21.20 7.18
C THR A 23 -24.40 -20.59 7.38
N ALA A 24 -23.36 -21.23 6.82
CA ALA A 24 -22.05 -20.63 6.74
C ALA A 24 -22.23 -19.30 6.00
N ALA A 25 -22.14 -18.20 6.73
CA ALA A 25 -22.11 -16.88 6.13
C ALA A 25 -20.99 -16.93 5.07
N ALA A 26 -21.34 -16.68 3.82
CA ALA A 26 -20.37 -16.60 2.74
C ALA A 26 -19.29 -15.63 3.20
N GLN A 27 -18.05 -16.13 3.31
CA GLN A 27 -16.91 -15.29 3.61
C GLN A 27 -16.91 -14.17 2.56
N PRO A 28 -16.85 -12.89 2.95
CA PRO A 28 -16.82 -11.83 1.99
C PRO A 28 -15.68 -12.14 1.01
N SER A 29 -15.99 -12.11 -0.29
CA SER A 29 -15.04 -12.37 -1.38
C SER A 29 -13.97 -11.26 -1.49
N GLY A 30 -13.75 -10.56 -0.40
CA GLY A 30 -12.88 -9.41 -0.27
C GLY A 30 -11.41 -9.77 -0.38
N LYS A 31 -10.65 -8.88 -1.02
CA LYS A 31 -9.20 -8.99 -1.13
C LYS A 31 -8.53 -8.23 0.01
N THR A 32 -7.31 -8.67 0.36
CA THR A 32 -6.41 -7.88 1.21
C THR A 32 -5.52 -7.01 0.33
N PHE A 33 -5.47 -5.71 0.63
CA PHE A 33 -4.58 -4.75 0.00
C PHE A 33 -3.52 -4.33 1.01
N LEU A 34 -2.26 -4.39 0.60
CA LEU A 34 -1.11 -3.90 1.37
C LEU A 34 -0.53 -2.68 0.67
N VAL A 35 -0.41 -1.57 1.37
CA VAL A 35 0.03 -0.30 0.80
C VAL A 35 1.47 0.01 1.14
N ALA A 36 2.31 0.13 0.13
CA ALA A 36 3.58 0.83 0.18
C ALA A 36 3.33 2.30 -0.16
N HIS A 37 3.34 3.16 0.88
CA HIS A 37 2.96 4.57 0.75
C HIS A 37 4.02 5.45 0.07
N GLY A 38 3.64 6.64 -0.36
CA GLY A 38 4.52 7.63 -1.00
C GLY A 38 5.53 8.27 -0.04
N ALA A 39 6.45 9.05 -0.61
CA ALA A 39 7.41 9.83 0.16
C ALA A 39 6.71 10.84 1.09
N TRP A 40 7.36 11.20 2.19
CA TRP A 40 6.90 12.18 3.18
C TRP A 40 5.55 11.86 3.83
N SER A 41 5.09 10.65 3.68
CA SER A 41 3.76 10.18 4.09
C SER A 41 3.89 9.02 5.07
N ALA A 42 2.75 8.44 5.45
CA ALA A 42 2.67 7.27 6.32
C ALA A 42 1.29 6.59 6.16
N GLY A 43 1.03 5.56 6.94
CA GLY A 43 -0.26 4.87 6.94
C GLY A 43 -1.46 5.79 7.19
N TRP A 44 -1.29 6.84 7.99
CA TRP A 44 -2.34 7.83 8.31
C TRP A 44 -2.96 8.48 7.05
N ALA A 45 -2.18 8.67 5.97
CA ALA A 45 -2.66 9.31 4.75
C ALA A 45 -3.77 8.52 4.04
N TRP A 46 -3.90 7.24 4.32
CA TRP A 46 -4.91 6.35 3.78
C TRP A 46 -6.20 6.28 4.62
N LYS A 47 -6.32 7.13 5.65
CA LYS A 47 -7.44 7.12 6.61
C LYS A 47 -8.80 7.15 5.92
N LYS A 48 -8.97 7.94 4.85
CA LYS A 48 -10.24 8.03 4.11
C LYS A 48 -10.56 6.76 3.32
N MET A 49 -9.54 5.99 2.93
CA MET A 49 -9.71 4.75 2.17
C MET A 49 -10.20 3.59 3.04
N HIS A 50 -9.84 3.54 4.33
CA HIS A 50 -10.20 2.42 5.21
C HIS A 50 -11.71 2.13 5.26
N PRO A 51 -12.61 3.10 5.55
CA PRO A 51 -14.05 2.83 5.60
C PRO A 51 -14.61 2.44 4.23
N LEU A 52 -14.09 3.01 3.14
CA LEU A 52 -14.54 2.71 1.79
C LEU A 52 -14.17 1.29 1.37
N MET A 53 -12.92 0.89 1.63
CA MET A 53 -12.44 -0.46 1.34
C MET A 53 -13.17 -1.51 2.19
N ALA A 54 -13.41 -1.22 3.47
CA ALA A 54 -14.19 -2.10 4.35
C ALA A 54 -15.64 -2.25 3.88
N ALA A 55 -16.30 -1.17 3.46
CA ALA A 55 -17.65 -1.21 2.89
C ALA A 55 -17.72 -2.04 1.60
N ALA A 56 -16.64 -2.07 0.80
CA ALA A 56 -16.50 -2.92 -0.38
C ALA A 56 -16.09 -4.37 -0.04
N GLY A 57 -15.98 -4.72 1.25
CA GLY A 57 -15.61 -6.05 1.73
C GLY A 57 -14.11 -6.34 1.71
N HIS A 58 -13.25 -5.34 1.47
CA HIS A 58 -11.80 -5.50 1.41
C HIS A 58 -11.12 -5.16 2.73
N ARG A 59 -10.00 -5.82 2.99
CA ARG A 59 -9.06 -5.44 4.05
C ARG A 59 -7.98 -4.51 3.47
N LEU A 60 -7.76 -3.36 4.10
CA LEU A 60 -6.68 -2.43 3.76
C LEU A 60 -5.65 -2.41 4.89
N VAL A 61 -4.39 -2.71 4.57
CA VAL A 61 -3.25 -2.70 5.48
C VAL A 61 -2.31 -1.58 5.05
N THR A 62 -2.07 -0.61 5.93
CA THR A 62 -1.32 0.62 5.63
C THR A 62 -0.19 0.83 6.63
N PRO A 63 0.88 0.02 6.58
CA PRO A 63 2.01 0.18 7.48
C PRO A 63 2.76 1.48 7.22
N THR A 64 3.45 1.97 8.24
CA THR A 64 4.32 3.13 8.15
C THR A 64 5.78 2.69 8.14
N TYR A 65 6.58 3.27 7.26
CA TYR A 65 8.02 3.01 7.19
C TYR A 65 8.77 3.60 8.39
N THR A 66 9.86 2.96 8.77
CA THR A 66 10.78 3.44 9.81
C THR A 66 11.25 4.87 9.50
N GLY A 67 11.16 5.75 10.50
CA GLY A 67 11.57 7.15 10.41
C GLY A 67 10.51 8.11 9.88
N LEU A 68 9.29 7.64 9.59
CA LEU A 68 8.17 8.45 9.12
C LEU A 68 6.93 8.26 10.01
N GLY A 69 5.97 9.19 9.93
CA GLY A 69 4.72 9.14 10.67
C GLY A 69 4.93 8.87 12.16
N GLU A 70 4.15 7.97 12.74
CA GLU A 70 4.25 7.55 14.16
C GLU A 70 5.57 6.87 14.52
N ARG A 71 6.41 6.57 13.50
CA ARG A 71 7.76 6.01 13.68
C ARG A 71 8.87 7.05 13.48
N GLU A 72 8.53 8.34 13.49
CA GLU A 72 9.49 9.46 13.34
C GLU A 72 10.65 9.39 14.33
N HIS A 73 10.39 8.96 15.58
CA HIS A 73 11.38 8.82 16.62
C HIS A 73 12.53 7.85 16.28
N LEU A 74 12.38 7.05 15.23
CA LEU A 74 13.41 6.15 14.69
C LEU A 74 14.19 6.78 13.54
N ALA A 75 13.89 8.03 13.15
CA ALA A 75 14.52 8.67 12.01
C ALA A 75 16.05 8.79 12.19
N SER A 76 16.79 8.41 11.16
CA SER A 76 18.24 8.37 11.18
C SER A 76 18.81 8.53 9.76
N PRO A 77 20.01 9.11 9.59
CA PRO A 77 20.68 9.20 8.29
C PRO A 77 21.02 7.83 7.66
N SER A 78 21.00 6.76 8.45
CA SER A 78 21.28 5.40 7.96
C SER A 78 20.09 4.72 7.29
N ILE A 79 18.86 5.23 7.48
CA ILE A 79 17.66 4.66 6.89
C ILE A 79 17.69 4.84 5.38
N ASP A 80 17.49 3.74 4.67
CA ASP A 80 17.57 3.65 3.22
C ASP A 80 16.35 2.91 2.62
N LEU A 81 16.34 2.69 1.31
CA LEU A 81 15.27 1.97 0.63
C LEU A 81 15.12 0.53 1.16
N GLU A 82 16.23 -0.14 1.47
CA GLU A 82 16.17 -1.50 1.98
C GLU A 82 15.49 -1.57 3.35
N THR A 83 15.72 -0.58 4.23
CA THR A 83 15.02 -0.46 5.51
C THR A 83 13.50 -0.44 5.31
N HIS A 84 13.00 0.37 4.36
CA HIS A 84 11.56 0.45 4.06
C HIS A 84 11.01 -0.84 3.44
N ILE A 85 11.79 -1.53 2.61
CA ILE A 85 11.43 -2.85 2.09
C ILE A 85 11.31 -3.85 3.24
N GLN A 86 12.25 -3.86 4.19
CA GLN A 86 12.22 -4.75 5.35
C GLN A 86 11.04 -4.46 6.29
N ASP A 87 10.64 -3.20 6.45
CA ASP A 87 9.41 -2.85 7.18
C ASP A 87 8.19 -3.57 6.58
N MET A 88 8.05 -3.54 5.25
CA MET A 88 6.94 -4.20 4.55
C MET A 88 7.01 -5.72 4.65
N LEU A 89 8.19 -6.31 4.49
CA LEU A 89 8.40 -7.75 4.66
C LEU A 89 8.08 -8.21 6.07
N GLY A 90 8.41 -7.39 7.08
CA GLY A 90 8.03 -7.61 8.46
C GLY A 90 6.52 -7.69 8.63
N VAL A 91 5.77 -6.73 8.08
CA VAL A 91 4.30 -6.74 8.13
C VAL A 91 3.74 -7.98 7.43
N ILE A 92 4.21 -8.29 6.23
CA ILE A 92 3.77 -9.48 5.48
C ILE A 92 3.96 -10.75 6.32
N LYS A 93 5.11 -10.88 6.98
CA LYS A 93 5.43 -12.04 7.81
C LYS A 93 4.56 -12.14 9.06
N PHE A 94 4.46 -11.06 9.84
CA PHE A 94 3.82 -11.12 11.16
C PHE A 94 2.30 -11.01 11.09
N GLU A 95 1.75 -10.36 10.05
CA GLU A 95 0.32 -10.37 9.72
C GLU A 95 -0.09 -11.61 8.89
N GLN A 96 0.88 -12.48 8.56
CA GLN A 96 0.68 -13.72 7.77
C GLN A 96 -0.09 -13.44 6.47
N LEU A 97 0.29 -12.37 5.74
CA LEU A 97 -0.40 -11.98 4.52
C LEU A 97 -0.07 -12.94 3.38
N GLU A 98 -1.13 -13.47 2.77
CA GLU A 98 -1.08 -14.37 1.60
C GLU A 98 -2.07 -13.91 0.54
N ASN A 99 -1.75 -14.15 -0.72
CA ASN A 99 -2.61 -13.85 -1.87
C ASN A 99 -3.16 -12.42 -1.85
N PHE A 100 -2.34 -11.46 -1.41
CA PHE A 100 -2.73 -10.06 -1.29
C PHE A 100 -2.37 -9.26 -2.55
N ILE A 101 -3.03 -8.12 -2.71
CA ILE A 101 -2.72 -7.10 -3.72
C ILE A 101 -1.77 -6.09 -3.08
N LEU A 102 -0.59 -5.91 -3.69
CA LEU A 102 0.40 -4.93 -3.24
C LEU A 102 0.19 -3.62 -4.01
N ILE A 103 -0.06 -2.54 -3.29
CA ILE A 103 -0.12 -1.19 -3.84
C ILE A 103 1.21 -0.48 -3.62
N GLY A 104 1.79 0.09 -4.69
CA GLY A 104 2.89 1.04 -4.60
C GLY A 104 2.41 2.42 -5.07
N HIS A 105 2.37 3.41 -4.17
CA HIS A 105 2.03 4.79 -4.52
C HIS A 105 3.29 5.67 -4.58
N SER A 106 3.50 6.40 -5.68
CA SER A 106 4.63 7.35 -5.76
C SER A 106 5.99 6.66 -5.49
N TYR A 107 6.78 7.17 -4.51
CA TYR A 107 7.99 6.52 -3.98
C TYR A 107 7.73 5.06 -3.55
N GLY A 108 6.53 4.78 -3.04
CA GLY A 108 6.15 3.42 -2.64
C GLY A 108 6.23 2.39 -3.77
N GLY A 109 6.29 2.82 -5.02
CA GLY A 109 6.58 1.93 -6.15
C GLY A 109 7.99 1.35 -6.13
N MET A 110 8.99 2.10 -5.62
CA MET A 110 10.35 1.59 -5.37
C MET A 110 10.32 0.45 -4.35
N VAL A 111 9.59 0.68 -3.24
CA VAL A 111 9.43 -0.30 -2.15
C VAL A 111 8.63 -1.52 -2.64
N ALA A 112 7.50 -1.30 -3.31
CA ALA A 112 6.65 -2.38 -3.82
C ALA A 112 7.39 -3.28 -4.81
N THR A 113 8.21 -2.70 -5.69
CA THR A 113 9.05 -3.47 -6.62
C THR A 113 10.06 -4.34 -5.87
N GLY A 114 10.72 -3.80 -4.83
CA GLY A 114 11.63 -4.56 -3.99
C GLY A 114 10.94 -5.67 -3.19
N VAL A 115 9.74 -5.43 -2.67
CA VAL A 115 8.92 -6.43 -1.97
C VAL A 115 8.48 -7.53 -2.94
N ALA A 116 7.99 -7.17 -4.12
CA ALA A 116 7.54 -8.11 -5.15
C ALA A 116 8.66 -9.06 -5.62
N ASP A 117 9.90 -8.61 -5.63
CA ASP A 117 11.05 -9.45 -5.93
C ASP A 117 11.35 -10.47 -4.82
N ARG A 118 11.06 -10.15 -3.55
CA ARG A 118 11.46 -10.97 -2.39
C ARG A 118 10.43 -12.02 -1.98
N VAL A 119 9.14 -11.75 -2.20
CA VAL A 119 8.03 -12.64 -1.80
C VAL A 119 6.96 -12.75 -2.91
N PRO A 120 7.38 -13.03 -4.17
CA PRO A 120 6.46 -13.04 -5.31
C PRO A 120 5.32 -14.06 -5.15
N GLU A 121 5.56 -15.16 -4.43
CA GLU A 121 4.59 -16.23 -4.20
C GLU A 121 3.41 -15.82 -3.32
N ARG A 122 3.55 -14.73 -2.56
CA ARG A 122 2.50 -14.23 -1.66
C ARG A 122 1.61 -13.16 -2.29
N ILE A 123 2.01 -12.63 -3.45
CA ILE A 123 1.39 -11.46 -4.09
C ILE A 123 0.57 -11.91 -5.29
N SER A 124 -0.73 -11.62 -5.27
CA SER A 124 -1.62 -11.92 -6.40
C SER A 124 -1.52 -10.88 -7.53
N ARG A 125 -1.23 -9.63 -7.21
CA ARG A 125 -1.09 -8.51 -8.16
C ARG A 125 -0.31 -7.37 -7.54
N VAL A 126 0.43 -6.62 -8.35
CA VAL A 126 1.01 -5.33 -7.96
C VAL A 126 0.26 -4.22 -8.68
N ILE A 127 -0.22 -3.22 -7.94
CA ILE A 127 -0.85 -2.01 -8.49
C ILE A 127 0.05 -0.82 -8.22
N TYR A 128 0.55 -0.19 -9.28
CA TYR A 128 1.31 1.04 -9.21
C TYR A 128 0.37 2.23 -9.38
N LEU A 129 0.20 3.03 -8.34
CA LEU A 129 -0.63 4.22 -8.33
C LEU A 129 0.25 5.45 -8.51
N ASP A 130 0.29 5.99 -9.74
CA ASP A 130 1.08 7.17 -10.06
C ASP A 130 2.48 7.08 -9.43
N ALA A 131 3.23 6.02 -9.80
CA ALA A 131 4.35 5.53 -9.04
C ALA A 131 5.62 5.29 -9.89
N PHE A 132 6.77 5.35 -9.23
CA PHE A 132 8.03 4.90 -9.82
C PHE A 132 8.06 3.38 -9.94
N VAL A 133 8.55 2.89 -11.07
CA VAL A 133 8.73 1.45 -11.32
C VAL A 133 10.17 1.20 -11.76
N PRO A 134 11.08 0.98 -10.81
CA PRO A 134 12.50 0.83 -11.09
C PRO A 134 12.83 -0.50 -11.78
N LYS A 135 13.92 -0.49 -12.53
CA LYS A 135 14.69 -1.69 -12.91
C LYS A 135 15.77 -1.95 -11.86
N ASP A 136 16.38 -3.14 -11.90
CA ASP A 136 17.49 -3.47 -11.01
C ASP A 136 18.61 -2.42 -11.09
N GLY A 137 19.12 -2.05 -9.93
CA GLY A 137 20.19 -1.07 -9.79
C GLY A 137 19.78 0.39 -9.90
N GLN A 138 18.49 0.72 -10.10
CA GLN A 138 18.02 2.10 -10.16
C GLN A 138 17.60 2.63 -8.78
N ALA A 139 18.03 3.84 -8.46
CA ALA A 139 17.54 4.62 -7.35
C ALA A 139 16.42 5.57 -7.82
N MET A 140 15.59 6.07 -6.89
CA MET A 140 14.53 7.02 -7.26
C MET A 140 15.11 8.30 -7.89
N VAL A 141 16.23 8.80 -7.38
CA VAL A 141 16.89 9.99 -7.93
C VAL A 141 17.31 9.82 -9.40
N ASP A 142 17.64 8.61 -9.83
CA ASP A 142 17.98 8.31 -11.22
C ASP A 142 16.73 8.44 -12.13
N LEU A 143 15.56 8.18 -11.59
CA LEU A 143 14.27 8.20 -12.28
C LEU A 143 13.65 9.60 -12.34
N LEU A 144 14.10 10.53 -11.49
CA LEU A 144 13.66 11.93 -11.49
C LEU A 144 14.26 12.75 -12.61
N GLY A 145 15.37 12.29 -13.19
CA GLY A 145 16.21 13.07 -14.11
C GLY A 145 17.21 13.99 -13.38
N VAL A 146 18.24 14.40 -14.11
CA VAL A 146 19.44 15.05 -13.55
C VAL A 146 19.12 16.33 -12.77
N ASP A 147 18.29 17.21 -13.35
CA ASP A 147 17.99 18.51 -12.75
C ASP A 147 17.14 18.38 -11.47
N ALA A 148 16.16 17.48 -11.47
CA ALA A 148 15.34 17.23 -10.30
C ALA A 148 16.14 16.55 -9.18
N ALA A 149 16.99 15.60 -9.50
CA ALA A 149 17.91 14.97 -8.54
C ALA A 149 18.88 16.00 -7.93
N ALA A 150 19.43 16.92 -8.75
CA ALA A 150 20.28 18.00 -8.26
C ALA A 150 19.54 18.94 -7.30
N ARG A 151 18.28 19.32 -7.62
CA ARG A 151 17.45 20.13 -6.72
C ARG A 151 17.17 19.44 -5.39
N VAL A 152 16.88 18.14 -5.41
CA VAL A 152 16.67 17.34 -4.18
C VAL A 152 17.93 17.40 -3.30
N ARG A 153 19.11 17.11 -3.87
CA ARG A 153 20.37 17.14 -3.12
C ARG A 153 20.72 18.54 -2.60
N GLN A 154 20.48 19.58 -3.39
CA GLN A 154 20.71 20.95 -2.95
C GLN A 154 19.74 21.35 -1.82
N GLY A 155 18.47 20.93 -1.88
CA GLY A 155 17.50 21.16 -0.80
C GLY A 155 17.95 20.54 0.52
N VAL A 156 18.50 19.31 0.46
CA VAL A 156 19.05 18.62 1.64
C VAL A 156 20.24 19.38 2.24
N LYS A 157 21.16 19.87 1.41
CA LYS A 157 22.31 20.69 1.88
C LYS A 157 21.90 21.99 2.53
N ASN A 158 20.82 22.60 2.05
CA ASN A 158 20.29 23.84 2.58
C ASN A 158 19.43 23.63 3.85
N GLY A 159 19.03 22.40 4.14
CA GLY A 159 18.26 21.98 5.31
C GLY A 159 19.13 21.39 6.42
N ASP A 160 18.76 20.25 6.91
CA ASP A 160 19.45 19.54 8.01
C ASP A 160 20.60 18.63 7.55
N GLY A 161 20.86 18.56 6.27
CA GLY A 161 21.99 17.86 5.66
C GLY A 161 21.73 16.36 5.37
N TRP A 162 20.58 15.81 5.70
CA TRP A 162 20.29 14.39 5.48
C TRP A 162 18.85 14.04 5.12
N ARG A 163 17.88 14.97 5.28
CA ARG A 163 16.48 14.74 4.95
C ARG A 163 16.01 15.63 3.79
N VAL A 164 15.15 15.06 2.98
CA VAL A 164 14.46 15.76 1.89
C VAL A 164 13.15 16.32 2.42
N ALA A 165 12.97 17.62 2.31
CA ALA A 165 11.73 18.30 2.71
C ALA A 165 10.54 17.84 1.85
N PRO A 166 9.31 17.81 2.42
CA PRO A 166 8.11 17.45 1.68
C PRO A 166 7.89 18.37 0.46
N SER A 167 7.42 17.78 -0.65
CA SER A 167 6.94 18.54 -1.81
C SER A 167 5.68 19.35 -1.49
N ALA A 168 5.30 20.27 -2.35
CA ALA A 168 4.03 21.01 -2.21
C ALA A 168 2.82 20.04 -2.17
N ILE A 169 1.78 20.44 -1.44
CA ILE A 169 0.48 19.76 -1.43
C ILE A 169 -0.18 20.02 -2.79
N PRO A 170 -0.83 19.00 -3.42
CA PRO A 170 -1.55 19.21 -4.67
C PRO A 170 -2.58 20.34 -4.57
N PRO A 171 -2.71 21.21 -5.60
CA PRO A 171 -3.54 22.43 -5.52
C PRO A 171 -5.05 22.15 -5.46
N ASP A 172 -5.49 20.95 -5.82
CA ASP A 172 -6.88 20.51 -5.71
C ASP A 172 -7.24 19.90 -4.34
N THR A 173 -6.29 19.93 -3.40
CA THR A 173 -6.54 19.52 -2.01
C THR A 173 -7.44 20.54 -1.33
N SER A 174 -8.55 20.10 -0.73
CA SER A 174 -9.44 20.98 0.03
C SER A 174 -8.71 21.64 1.20
N ALA A 175 -9.19 22.81 1.66
CA ALA A 175 -8.59 23.51 2.80
C ALA A 175 -8.58 22.61 4.06
N GLU A 176 -9.65 21.84 4.30
CA GLU A 176 -9.75 20.90 5.41
C GLU A 176 -8.70 19.78 5.30
N ASP A 177 -8.53 19.21 4.12
CA ASP A 177 -7.51 18.17 3.89
C ASP A 177 -6.09 18.72 3.97
N ALA A 178 -5.88 19.92 3.46
CA ALA A 178 -4.58 20.59 3.53
C ALA A 178 -4.19 20.86 5.00
N GLU A 179 -5.13 21.33 5.83
CA GLU A 179 -4.92 21.52 7.27
C GLU A 179 -4.67 20.17 7.97
N TRP A 180 -5.47 19.15 7.65
CA TRP A 180 -5.29 17.80 8.22
C TRP A 180 -3.89 17.23 7.95
N ILE A 181 -3.41 17.31 6.72
CA ILE A 181 -2.11 16.75 6.34
C ILE A 181 -0.93 17.69 6.67
N HIS A 182 -1.21 18.97 6.93
CA HIS A 182 -0.18 19.92 7.33
C HIS A 182 0.47 19.49 8.66
N GLY A 183 1.79 19.46 8.68
CA GLY A 183 2.54 19.02 9.87
C GLY A 183 2.63 17.50 10.07
N LEU A 184 1.82 16.70 9.36
CA LEU A 184 1.93 15.24 9.38
C LEU A 184 2.90 14.71 8.31
N ARG A 185 3.20 15.51 7.29
CA ARG A 185 4.18 15.18 6.26
C ARG A 185 5.57 15.52 6.77
N LEU A 186 6.38 14.50 6.97
CA LEU A 186 7.70 14.61 7.58
C LEU A 186 8.81 14.60 6.52
N PRO A 187 9.93 15.33 6.74
CA PRO A 187 11.11 15.19 5.91
C PRO A 187 11.63 13.74 5.90
N GLN A 188 11.98 13.23 4.71
CA GLN A 188 12.37 11.84 4.52
C GLN A 188 13.89 11.71 4.36
N PRO A 189 14.54 10.68 4.94
CA PRO A 189 15.97 10.44 4.77
C PRO A 189 16.36 10.35 3.30
N LEU A 190 17.34 11.14 2.86
CA LEU A 190 17.81 11.19 1.46
C LEU A 190 18.23 9.81 0.95
N LYS A 191 18.86 9.02 1.79
CA LYS A 191 19.31 7.67 1.45
C LYS A 191 18.18 6.76 0.93
N THR A 192 16.94 6.97 1.37
CA THR A 192 15.79 6.21 0.85
C THR A 192 15.54 6.48 -0.63
N LEU A 193 15.92 7.66 -1.13
CA LEU A 193 15.77 8.06 -2.51
C LEU A 193 17.02 7.76 -3.35
N GLU A 194 18.20 7.66 -2.73
CA GLU A 194 19.48 7.44 -3.40
C GLU A 194 19.93 5.97 -3.40
N THR A 195 19.37 5.14 -2.52
CA THR A 195 19.72 3.72 -2.51
C THR A 195 19.05 3.01 -3.68
N PRO A 196 19.85 2.36 -4.56
CA PRO A 196 19.29 1.59 -5.67
C PRO A 196 18.54 0.36 -5.19
N VAL A 197 17.40 0.06 -5.81
CA VAL A 197 16.73 -1.23 -5.58
C VAL A 197 17.62 -2.37 -6.09
N ARG A 198 17.65 -3.47 -5.37
CA ARG A 198 18.35 -4.69 -5.75
C ARG A 198 17.34 -5.81 -5.99
N LEU A 199 17.20 -6.20 -7.24
CA LEU A 199 16.30 -7.27 -7.67
C LEU A 199 17.11 -8.55 -7.90
N ARG A 200 16.64 -9.66 -7.32
CA ARG A 200 17.31 -10.97 -7.41
C ARG A 200 16.82 -11.78 -8.61
N HIS A 201 15.58 -11.52 -9.02
CA HIS A 201 14.87 -12.31 -10.03
C HIS A 201 14.60 -11.52 -11.32
N GLY A 202 15.08 -10.28 -11.39
CA GLY A 202 14.85 -9.39 -12.56
C GLY A 202 13.41 -8.88 -12.61
N ASP A 203 12.81 -8.86 -13.81
CA ASP A 203 11.44 -8.38 -13.95
C ASP A 203 10.42 -9.41 -13.42
N THR A 204 9.48 -8.93 -12.62
CA THR A 204 8.47 -9.79 -11.97
C THR A 204 7.50 -10.38 -13.00
N LYS A 205 7.06 -11.62 -12.75
CA LYS A 205 5.97 -12.28 -13.49
C LYS A 205 4.60 -12.07 -12.83
N ILE A 206 4.53 -11.39 -11.69
CA ILE A 206 3.29 -11.08 -11.01
C ILE A 206 2.45 -10.16 -11.93
N PRO A 207 1.13 -10.40 -12.07
CA PRO A 207 0.26 -9.48 -12.79
C PRO A 207 0.39 -8.05 -12.27
N ARG A 208 0.53 -7.08 -13.19
CA ARG A 208 0.75 -5.67 -12.85
C ARG A 208 -0.35 -4.80 -13.42
N SER A 209 -0.84 -3.87 -12.61
CA SER A 209 -1.67 -2.76 -13.04
C SER A 209 -0.93 -1.44 -12.84
N TYR A 210 -1.11 -0.49 -13.73
CA TYR A 210 -0.63 0.87 -13.58
C TYR A 210 -1.80 1.83 -13.66
N VAL A 211 -1.98 2.65 -12.63
CA VAL A 211 -2.99 3.70 -12.59
C VAL A 211 -2.28 5.04 -12.70
N TYR A 212 -2.46 5.72 -13.82
CA TYR A 212 -1.92 7.05 -14.06
C TYR A 212 -2.94 8.11 -13.63
N TYR A 213 -2.49 9.11 -12.89
CA TYR A 213 -3.33 10.22 -12.46
C TYR A 213 -3.20 11.38 -13.44
N THR A 214 -4.33 11.80 -14.03
CA THR A 214 -4.31 12.72 -15.19
C THR A 214 -4.19 14.20 -14.82
N ARG A 215 -4.35 14.56 -13.54
CA ARG A 215 -4.25 15.96 -13.06
C ARG A 215 -2.85 16.31 -12.54
N ILE A 216 -1.80 15.81 -13.18
CA ILE A 216 -0.42 16.16 -12.84
C ILE A 216 0.02 17.30 -13.76
N GLY A 217 0.66 18.29 -13.13
CA GLY A 217 1.12 19.48 -13.84
C GLY A 217 2.41 19.29 -14.63
N PRO A 218 3.00 20.38 -15.14
CA PRO A 218 4.28 20.33 -15.85
C PRO A 218 5.39 19.68 -15.01
N GLY A 219 6.22 18.85 -15.66
CA GLY A 219 7.31 18.12 -15.01
C GLY A 219 6.89 16.80 -14.38
N ASP A 220 5.77 16.24 -14.81
CA ASP A 220 5.27 14.92 -14.43
C ASP A 220 6.34 13.83 -14.57
N PRO A 221 6.83 13.24 -13.47
CA PRO A 221 7.82 12.15 -13.52
C PRO A 221 7.19 10.79 -13.88
N PHE A 222 5.86 10.67 -13.88
CA PHE A 222 5.15 9.38 -13.98
C PHE A 222 4.71 9.05 -15.40
N HIS A 223 4.66 10.03 -16.30
CA HIS A 223 4.27 9.82 -17.71
C HIS A 223 5.10 8.73 -18.40
N ALA A 224 6.42 8.66 -18.12
CA ALA A 224 7.29 7.64 -18.70
C ALA A 224 6.91 6.22 -18.25
N PHE A 225 6.49 6.04 -16.99
CA PHE A 225 6.04 4.75 -16.47
C PHE A 225 4.65 4.38 -17.00
N ALA A 226 3.75 5.34 -17.17
CA ALA A 226 2.46 5.16 -17.84
C ALA A 226 2.65 4.71 -19.30
N ALA A 227 3.53 5.36 -20.04
CA ALA A 227 3.88 4.98 -21.42
C ALA A 227 4.49 3.57 -21.48
N ARG A 228 5.38 3.23 -20.54
CA ARG A 228 5.96 1.89 -20.42
C ARG A 228 4.89 0.84 -20.14
N ALA A 229 3.98 1.10 -19.22
CA ALA A 229 2.90 0.18 -18.88
C ALA A 229 2.01 -0.13 -20.10
N LYS A 230 1.67 0.89 -20.90
CA LYS A 230 0.95 0.72 -22.17
C LYS A 230 1.76 -0.12 -23.18
N ALA A 231 3.03 0.19 -23.36
CA ALA A 231 3.90 -0.51 -24.31
C ALA A 231 4.17 -1.97 -23.94
N GLU A 232 4.24 -2.29 -22.64
CA GLU A 232 4.44 -3.64 -22.12
C GLU A 232 3.12 -4.38 -21.84
N HIS A 233 1.97 -3.82 -22.27
CA HIS A 233 0.63 -4.41 -22.13
C HIS A 233 0.23 -4.78 -20.70
N TRP A 234 0.60 -3.93 -19.72
CA TRP A 234 0.11 -4.07 -18.36
C TRP A 234 -1.38 -3.71 -18.31
N ASP A 235 -2.07 -4.12 -17.27
CA ASP A 235 -3.42 -3.67 -16.98
C ASP A 235 -3.37 -2.17 -16.65
N TYR A 236 -3.68 -1.31 -17.65
CA TYR A 236 -3.48 0.14 -17.58
C TYR A 236 -4.80 0.88 -17.38
N HIS A 237 -4.80 1.80 -16.43
CA HIS A 237 -5.95 2.65 -16.12
C HIS A 237 -5.53 4.11 -15.99
N GLU A 238 -6.50 4.99 -16.17
CA GLU A 238 -6.37 6.42 -15.89
C GLU A 238 -7.39 6.81 -14.82
N LEU A 239 -6.98 7.70 -13.91
CA LEU A 239 -7.87 8.28 -12.91
C LEU A 239 -7.77 9.80 -12.99
N ASP A 240 -8.92 10.47 -13.15
CA ASP A 240 -9.00 11.93 -13.15
C ASP A 240 -8.83 12.46 -11.71
N ALA A 241 -7.58 12.49 -11.24
CA ALA A 241 -7.18 12.91 -9.91
C ALA A 241 -5.77 13.49 -9.93
N SER A 242 -5.42 14.25 -8.88
CA SER A 242 -4.05 14.64 -8.59
C SER A 242 -3.27 13.52 -7.89
N HIS A 243 -1.97 13.77 -7.67
CA HIS A 243 -1.03 12.79 -7.09
C HIS A 243 -1.48 12.17 -5.76
N SER A 244 -2.32 12.83 -4.99
CA SER A 244 -2.81 12.35 -3.68
C SER A 244 -4.25 11.83 -3.74
N ALA A 245 -4.64 11.07 -4.77
CA ALA A 245 -6.01 10.59 -4.98
C ALA A 245 -6.62 9.87 -3.74
N HIS A 246 -5.82 9.20 -2.93
CA HIS A 246 -6.25 8.59 -1.67
C HIS A 246 -6.75 9.62 -0.63
N VAL A 247 -6.42 10.90 -0.81
CA VAL A 247 -6.89 12.04 0.00
C VAL A 247 -7.98 12.82 -0.76
N THR A 248 -7.69 13.22 -2.01
CA THR A 248 -8.51 14.19 -2.78
C THR A 248 -9.65 13.54 -3.57
N ALA A 249 -9.54 12.25 -3.91
CA ALA A 249 -10.51 11.48 -4.69
C ALA A 249 -10.67 10.04 -4.17
N PRO A 250 -10.91 9.82 -2.85
CA PRO A 250 -10.88 8.47 -2.27
C PRO A 250 -11.95 7.55 -2.82
N GLN A 251 -13.17 8.05 -3.10
CA GLN A 251 -14.25 7.22 -3.62
C GLN A 251 -14.00 6.76 -5.07
N PRO A 252 -13.60 7.61 -6.03
CA PRO A 252 -13.19 7.18 -7.36
C PRO A 252 -12.03 6.17 -7.32
N LEU A 253 -11.02 6.41 -6.48
CA LEU A 253 -9.89 5.50 -6.31
C LEU A 253 -10.35 4.13 -5.78
N MET A 254 -11.21 4.09 -4.76
CA MET A 254 -11.75 2.83 -4.22
C MET A 254 -12.52 2.05 -5.29
N THR A 255 -13.38 2.73 -6.06
CA THR A 255 -14.16 2.09 -7.14
C THR A 255 -13.23 1.44 -8.16
N LEU A 256 -12.17 2.13 -8.57
CA LEU A 256 -11.18 1.60 -9.50
C LEU A 256 -10.41 0.41 -8.91
N LEU A 257 -9.95 0.50 -7.66
CA LEU A 257 -9.25 -0.60 -6.97
C LEU A 257 -10.13 -1.84 -6.84
N HIS A 258 -11.42 -1.66 -6.53
CA HIS A 258 -12.40 -2.75 -6.49
C HIS A 258 -12.56 -3.43 -7.86
N SER A 259 -12.67 -2.65 -8.93
CA SER A 259 -12.75 -3.17 -10.30
C SER A 259 -11.52 -3.99 -10.68
N ILE A 260 -10.31 -3.47 -10.43
CA ILE A 260 -9.04 -4.16 -10.70
C ILE A 260 -8.92 -5.47 -9.90
N ALA A 261 -9.41 -5.48 -8.65
CA ALA A 261 -9.35 -6.65 -7.79
C ALA A 261 -10.34 -7.75 -8.17
N SER A 262 -11.35 -7.40 -8.97
CA SER A 262 -12.43 -8.30 -9.42
C SER A 262 -12.19 -8.88 -10.82
N ALA A 263 -11.21 -8.33 -11.56
CA ALA A 263 -10.77 -8.80 -12.87
C ALA A 263 -9.75 -9.95 -12.73
#